data_19dc88a0d820f6cd83cb86bba0c1fcd1
#
_entry.id   19dc88a0d820f6cd83cb86bba0c1fcd1
#
_cell.length_a   1.000
_cell.length_b   1.000
_cell.length_c   1.000
_cell.angle_alpha   90.00
_cell.angle_beta   90.00
_cell.angle_gamma   90.00
#
_symmetry.space_group_name_H-M   'P 1'
#
loop_
_entity.id
_entity.type
_entity.pdbx_description
1 polymer ?
#
loop_
_entity_poly.entity_id
_entity_poly.type
_entity_poly.pdbx_seq_one_letter_code
_entity_poly.pdbx_strand_id
1 'polypeptide(L)'
;MHVISKSAWRDAVAKDPALERPIGEWHKVAKHAEWKNLAEVRKVYPHADPVGPYTVFNIKGGTYRLIVKIEYRWQTIFVKHLLTHAEYDRGGWKQ
;
A
#
# COMPACT_ATOMS: atom_id res chain seq x y z
N MET A 1 -11.79 2.70 -5.68
CA MET A 1 -12.00 2.57 -4.23
C MET A 1 -11.70 3.89 -3.54
N HIS A 2 -12.29 4.12 -2.39
CA HIS A 2 -11.97 5.27 -1.56
C HIS A 2 -10.66 5.00 -0.81
N VAL A 3 -9.65 5.81 -1.04
CA VAL A 3 -8.33 5.64 -0.40
C VAL A 3 -8.19 6.64 0.73
N ILE A 4 -8.02 6.15 1.95
CA ILE A 4 -7.79 6.97 3.13
C ILE A 4 -6.33 6.80 3.52
N SER A 5 -5.52 7.81 3.22
CA SER A 5 -4.08 7.77 3.49
C SER A 5 -3.67 8.66 4.65
N LYS A 6 -4.46 9.71 4.91
CA LYS A 6 -4.11 10.73 5.88
C LYS A 6 -2.66 11.19 5.63
N SER A 7 -1.78 11.05 6.61
CA SER A 7 -0.37 11.41 6.46
C SER A 7 0.53 10.18 6.40
N ALA A 8 -0.02 9.00 6.13
CA ALA A 8 0.70 7.73 6.26
C ALA A 8 2.00 7.66 5.44
N TRP A 9 2.04 8.31 4.28
CA TRP A 9 3.25 8.30 3.45
C TRP A 9 3.96 9.66 3.38
N ARG A 10 3.45 10.68 4.04
CA ARG A 10 4.01 12.03 3.97
C ARG A 10 5.48 12.08 4.39
N ASP A 11 5.78 11.47 5.54
CA ASP A 11 7.14 11.49 6.07
C ASP A 11 8.12 10.72 5.20
N ALA A 12 7.68 9.59 4.65
CA ALA A 12 8.52 8.79 3.76
C ALA A 12 8.85 9.55 2.48
N VAL A 13 7.85 10.22 1.88
CA VAL A 13 8.05 11.03 0.68
C VAL A 13 8.95 12.23 0.99
N ALA A 14 8.82 12.83 2.17
CA ALA A 14 9.68 13.95 2.56
C ALA A 14 11.14 13.51 2.68
N LYS A 15 11.39 12.29 3.18
CA LYS A 15 12.74 11.75 3.30
C LYS A 15 13.30 11.24 1.97
N ASP A 16 12.44 10.73 1.10
CA ASP A 16 12.83 10.23 -0.21
C ASP A 16 11.84 10.72 -1.25
N PRO A 17 12.10 11.92 -1.82
CA PRO A 17 11.19 12.51 -2.82
C PRO A 17 10.97 11.64 -4.07
N ALA A 18 11.88 10.70 -4.35
CA ALA A 18 11.71 9.78 -5.47
C ALA A 18 10.52 8.84 -5.28
N LEU A 19 9.96 8.75 -4.07
CA LEU A 19 8.75 7.99 -3.79
C LEU A 19 7.49 8.65 -4.33
N GLU A 20 7.52 9.95 -4.56
CA GLU A 20 6.32 10.70 -4.93
C GLU A 20 5.63 10.10 -6.16
N ARG A 21 6.41 9.81 -7.21
CA ARG A 21 5.88 9.26 -8.44
C ARG A 21 5.32 7.85 -8.27
N PRO A 22 6.08 6.87 -7.76
CA PRO A 22 5.53 5.52 -7.60
C PRO A 22 4.34 5.44 -6.65
N ILE A 23 4.32 6.23 -5.58
CA ILE A 23 3.17 6.22 -4.67
C ILE A 23 1.96 6.89 -5.33
N GLY A 24 2.19 7.96 -6.10
CA GLY A 24 1.13 8.62 -6.86
C GLY A 24 0.51 7.70 -7.91
N GLU A 25 1.32 6.89 -8.58
CA GLU A 25 0.84 5.91 -9.56
C GLU A 25 -0.03 4.84 -8.87
N TRP A 26 0.43 4.31 -7.73
CA TRP A 26 -0.36 3.36 -6.96
C TRP A 26 -1.68 3.98 -6.52
N HIS A 27 -1.64 5.20 -6.01
CA HIS A 27 -2.83 5.90 -5.55
C HIS A 27 -3.85 6.08 -6.67
N LYS A 28 -3.38 6.47 -7.85
CA LYS A 28 -4.24 6.66 -9.02
C LYS A 28 -4.92 5.34 -9.41
N VAL A 29 -4.17 4.25 -9.48
CA VAL A 29 -4.73 2.94 -9.80
C VAL A 29 -5.74 2.50 -8.75
N ALA A 30 -5.39 2.58 -7.47
CA ALA A 30 -6.25 2.16 -6.37
C ALA A 30 -7.54 2.97 -6.32
N LYS A 31 -7.44 4.28 -6.55
CA LYS A 31 -8.59 5.19 -6.53
C LYS A 31 -9.63 4.81 -7.57
N HIS A 32 -9.20 4.37 -8.74
CA HIS A 32 -10.09 3.99 -9.83
C HIS A 32 -10.47 2.51 -9.82
N ALA A 33 -9.85 1.71 -8.99
CA ALA A 33 -10.12 0.27 -8.91
C ALA A 33 -11.46 0.00 -8.23
N GLU A 34 -12.04 -1.16 -8.59
CA GLU A 34 -13.26 -1.67 -7.97
C GLU A 34 -13.03 -3.12 -7.56
N TRP A 35 -11.92 -3.37 -6.87
CA TRP A 35 -11.52 -4.71 -6.45
C TRP A 35 -12.53 -5.32 -5.49
N LYS A 36 -12.89 -6.57 -5.74
CA LYS A 36 -13.81 -7.32 -4.90
C LYS A 36 -13.11 -8.32 -3.98
N ASN A 37 -11.88 -8.66 -4.31
CA ASN A 37 -11.09 -9.62 -3.53
C ASN A 37 -9.61 -9.50 -3.90
N LEU A 38 -8.77 -10.24 -3.17
CA LEU A 38 -7.33 -10.23 -3.39
C LEU A 38 -6.94 -10.72 -4.80
N ALA A 39 -7.68 -11.68 -5.35
CA ALA A 39 -7.37 -12.18 -6.68
C ALA A 39 -7.46 -11.07 -7.73
N GLU A 40 -8.42 -10.16 -7.59
CA GLU A 40 -8.53 -9.02 -8.50
C GLU A 40 -7.39 -8.02 -8.30
N VAL A 41 -6.98 -7.78 -7.06
CA VAL A 41 -5.81 -6.94 -6.78
C VAL A 41 -4.59 -7.51 -7.48
N ARG A 42 -4.40 -8.83 -7.41
CA ARG A 42 -3.23 -9.49 -7.98
C ARG A 42 -3.19 -9.51 -9.50
N LYS A 43 -4.30 -9.27 -10.17
CA LYS A 43 -4.30 -9.08 -11.63
C LYS A 43 -3.53 -7.83 -12.02
N VAL A 44 -3.53 -6.82 -11.17
CA VAL A 44 -2.82 -5.57 -11.41
C VAL A 44 -1.46 -5.56 -10.70
N TYR A 45 -1.43 -6.07 -9.48
CA TYR A 45 -0.23 -6.14 -8.63
C TYR A 45 0.04 -7.59 -8.24
N PRO A 46 0.72 -8.38 -9.10
CA PRO A 46 0.93 -9.81 -8.83
C PRO A 46 1.66 -10.10 -7.51
N HIS A 47 2.42 -9.15 -7.01
CA HIS A 47 3.20 -9.31 -5.77
C HIS A 47 2.47 -8.84 -4.53
N ALA A 48 1.20 -8.42 -4.65
CA ALA A 48 0.41 -8.06 -3.48
C ALA A 48 0.34 -9.25 -2.52
N ASP A 49 0.73 -9.01 -1.27
CA ASP A 49 0.94 -10.08 -0.29
C ASP A 49 -0.02 -9.90 0.90
N PRO A 50 -0.85 -10.92 1.19
CA PRO A 50 -1.72 -10.85 2.37
C PRO A 50 -0.90 -11.20 3.62
N VAL A 51 -0.91 -10.31 4.60
CA VAL A 51 -0.24 -10.52 5.88
C VAL A 51 -1.23 -10.17 6.99
N GLY A 52 -1.84 -11.20 7.60
CA GLY A 52 -2.90 -10.99 8.58
C GLY A 52 -4.07 -10.23 7.94
N PRO A 53 -4.55 -9.16 8.57
CA PRO A 53 -5.63 -8.35 7.99
C PRO A 53 -5.16 -7.37 6.92
N TYR A 54 -3.86 -7.34 6.64
CA TYR A 54 -3.25 -6.36 5.74
C TYR A 54 -2.95 -6.93 4.37
N THR A 55 -2.86 -6.03 3.39
CA THR A 55 -2.31 -6.30 2.07
C THR A 55 -1.08 -5.42 1.90
N VAL A 56 0.01 -6.02 1.43
CA VAL A 56 1.30 -5.33 1.32
C VAL A 56 1.68 -5.23 -0.16
N PHE A 57 1.98 -4.02 -0.60
CA PHE A 57 2.41 -3.75 -1.97
C PHE A 57 3.88 -3.37 -1.99
N ASN A 58 4.57 -3.78 -3.04
CA ASN A 58 5.93 -3.33 -3.30
C ASN A 58 5.88 -1.98 -3.99
N ILE A 59 6.64 -1.02 -3.47
CA ILE A 59 6.74 0.32 -4.04
C ILE A 59 8.21 0.59 -4.38
N LYS A 60 8.46 1.28 -5.48
CA LYS A 60 9.81 1.64 -5.93
C LYS A 60 10.70 0.40 -6.07
N GLY A 61 10.22 -0.58 -6.87
CA GLY A 61 10.98 -1.80 -7.12
C GLY A 61 11.19 -2.69 -5.91
N GLY A 62 10.36 -2.55 -4.86
CA GLY A 62 10.48 -3.34 -3.65
C GLY A 62 11.36 -2.74 -2.57
N THR A 63 11.93 -1.54 -2.81
CA THR A 63 12.71 -0.82 -1.79
C THR A 63 11.82 -0.42 -0.61
N TYR A 64 10.54 -0.20 -0.88
CA TYR A 64 9.54 0.16 0.13
C TYR A 64 8.38 -0.83 0.10
N ARG A 65 7.70 -0.92 1.23
CA ARG A 65 6.47 -1.71 1.40
C ARG A 65 5.34 -0.79 1.83
N LEU A 66 4.25 -0.81 1.06
CA LEU A 66 3.03 -0.08 1.40
C LEU A 66 2.08 -1.05 2.06
N ILE A 67 1.71 -0.78 3.30
CA ILE A 67 0.86 -1.65 4.10
C ILE A 67 -0.51 -1.01 4.20
N VAL A 68 -1.52 -1.72 3.71
CA VAL A 68 -2.89 -1.21 3.71
C VAL A 68 -3.84 -2.26 4.27
N LYS A 69 -5.00 -1.79 4.73
CA LYS A 69 -6.13 -2.67 5.05
C LYS A 69 -7.21 -2.39 4.03
N ILE A 70 -7.63 -3.42 3.29
CA ILE A 70 -8.66 -3.27 2.25
C ILE A 70 -9.98 -3.81 2.78
N GLU A 71 -10.97 -2.95 2.83
CA GLU A 71 -12.34 -3.33 3.13
C GLU A 71 -13.10 -3.45 1.80
N TYR A 72 -13.07 -4.63 1.20
CA TYR A 72 -13.67 -4.88 -0.11
C TYR A 72 -15.17 -4.56 -0.14
N ARG A 73 -15.86 -4.94 0.91
CA ARG A 73 -17.29 -4.70 1.05
C ARG A 73 -17.65 -3.21 0.95
N TRP A 74 -16.79 -2.36 1.52
CA TRP A 74 -17.02 -0.92 1.58
C TRP A 74 -16.24 -0.16 0.51
N GLN A 75 -15.52 -0.87 -0.35
CA GLN A 75 -14.69 -0.27 -1.40
C GLN A 75 -13.76 0.81 -0.84
N THR A 76 -13.13 0.52 0.29
CA THR A 76 -12.28 1.45 1.02
C THR A 76 -10.92 0.82 1.31
N ILE A 77 -9.86 1.59 1.10
CA ILE A 77 -8.48 1.19 1.41
C ILE A 77 -7.95 2.15 2.48
N PHE A 78 -7.55 1.57 3.61
CA PHE A 78 -6.90 2.33 4.68
C PHE A 78 -5.40 2.14 4.57
N VAL A 79 -4.66 3.22 4.23
CA VAL A 79 -3.20 3.15 4.18
C VAL A 79 -2.67 3.27 5.60
N LYS A 80 -1.93 2.27 6.04
CA LYS A 80 -1.43 2.21 7.42
C LYS A 80 0.02 2.65 7.52
N HIS A 81 0.89 2.14 6.64
CA HIS A 81 2.32 2.43 6.71
C HIS A 81 2.94 2.44 5.32
N LEU A 82 3.96 3.25 5.15
CA LEU A 82 4.88 3.14 4.02
C LEU A 82 6.28 3.03 4.62
N LEU A 83 6.86 1.84 4.56
CA LEU A 83 8.08 1.49 5.27
C LEU A 83 9.18 1.07 4.28
N THR A 84 10.44 1.30 4.67
CA THR A 84 11.56 0.70 3.95
C THR A 84 11.50 -0.82 4.14
N HIS A 85 12.21 -1.55 3.28
CA HIS A 85 12.31 -3.00 3.39
C HIS A 85 12.82 -3.42 4.79
N ALA A 86 13.83 -2.71 5.31
CA ALA A 86 14.40 -3.00 6.61
C ALA A 86 13.38 -2.79 7.75
N GLU A 87 12.64 -1.69 7.70
CA GLU A 87 11.60 -1.41 8.69
C GLU A 87 10.49 -2.45 8.63
N TYR A 88 10.12 -2.85 7.41
CA TYR A 88 9.12 -3.88 7.21
C TYR A 88 9.57 -5.21 7.84
N ASP A 89 10.82 -5.59 7.60
CA ASP A 89 11.36 -6.88 8.10
C ASP A 89 11.40 -6.94 9.62
N ARG A 90 11.55 -5.81 10.31
CA ARG A 90 11.52 -5.80 11.78
C ARG A 90 10.17 -6.20 12.34
N GLY A 91 9.08 -6.03 11.58
CA GLY A 91 7.76 -6.53 11.96
C GLY A 91 7.00 -5.74 13.01
N GLY A 92 7.55 -4.63 13.52
CA GLY A 92 6.89 -3.81 14.55
C GLY A 92 5.54 -3.24 14.11
N TRP A 93 5.36 -3.07 12.83
CA TRP A 93 4.12 -2.55 12.25
C TRP A 93 2.92 -3.50 12.39
N LYS A 94 3.16 -4.76 12.68
CA LYS A 94 2.10 -5.78 12.82
C LYS A 94 1.25 -5.60 14.07
N GLN A 95 1.67 -4.78 14.99
CA GLN A 95 0.99 -4.57 16.27
C GLN A 95 -0.12 -3.52 16.13
#